data_8e2c0b0d56a2c730653ea5d0203f2de3
#
_entry.id   8e2c0b0d56a2c730653ea5d0203f2de3
#
_cell.length_a   1.000
_cell.length_b   1.000
_cell.length_c   1.000
_cell.angle_alpha   90.00
_cell.angle_beta   90.00
_cell.angle_gamma   90.00
#
_symmetry.space_group_name_H-M   'P 1'
#
loop_
_entity.id
_entity.type
_entity.pdbx_description
1 polymer ?
#
loop_
_entity_poly.entity_id
_entity_poly.type
_entity_poly.pdbx_seq_one_letter_code
_entity_poly.pdbx_strand_id
1 'polypeptide(L)'
;MPRQARKRSNTQIYHAMLRGINQQQIFEDNEDYAKFIQVIRDCKSLSGFQLFAYCLMGNHIHLLLKETNEPIEQIFRRIGSRYVYWYNVKYQRVGHLFQDRFKSEPIETNEYFLTVLRYIHQNPIKAENTGDGSLC
;
A
#
# COMPACT_ATOMS: atom_id res chain seq x y z
N MET A 1 19.55 3.97 -15.90
CA MET A 1 18.48 3.38 -16.70
C MET A 1 17.18 4.11 -16.45
N PRO A 2 16.54 4.59 -17.49
CA PRO A 2 15.22 5.20 -17.29
C PRO A 2 14.22 4.16 -16.81
N ARG A 3 13.30 4.58 -15.94
CA ARG A 3 12.23 3.71 -15.47
C ARG A 3 11.20 3.54 -16.57
N GLN A 4 10.67 2.34 -16.70
CA GLN A 4 9.57 2.09 -17.61
C GLN A 4 8.30 2.72 -17.05
N ALA A 5 7.44 3.19 -17.95
CA ALA A 5 6.12 3.67 -17.55
C ALA A 5 5.30 2.50 -17.00
N ARG A 6 4.43 2.79 -16.00
CA ARG A 6 3.52 1.80 -15.47
C ARG A 6 2.47 1.45 -16.51
N LYS A 7 2.11 0.17 -16.53
CA LYS A 7 0.98 -0.27 -17.35
C LYS A 7 -0.31 0.30 -16.75
N ARG A 8 -1.17 0.83 -17.60
CA ARG A 8 -2.48 1.36 -17.19
C ARG A 8 -3.55 0.30 -17.29
N SER A 9 -4.46 0.29 -16.33
CA SER A 9 -5.58 -0.62 -16.32
C SER A 9 -6.77 0.00 -17.05
N ASN A 10 -7.40 -0.78 -17.93
CA ASN A 10 -8.63 -0.34 -18.60
C ASN A 10 -9.81 -0.28 -17.61
N THR A 11 -9.77 -1.06 -16.53
CA THR A 11 -10.78 -1.04 -15.49
C THR A 11 -10.53 0.02 -14.43
N GLN A 12 -9.35 0.63 -14.43
CA GLN A 12 -8.87 1.56 -13.40
C GLN A 12 -8.61 0.87 -12.05
N ILE A 13 -8.60 -0.46 -12.03
CA ILE A 13 -8.33 -1.24 -10.82
C ILE A 13 -6.89 -1.73 -10.84
N TYR A 14 -6.22 -1.61 -9.69
CA TYR A 14 -4.81 -1.97 -9.54
C TYR A 14 -4.59 -2.72 -8.23
N HIS A 15 -3.70 -3.69 -8.29
CA HIS A 15 -3.06 -4.26 -7.12
C HIS A 15 -1.73 -3.55 -6.96
N ALA A 16 -1.55 -2.84 -5.86
CA ALA A 16 -0.37 -2.03 -5.62
C ALA A 16 0.33 -2.46 -4.34
N MET A 17 1.65 -2.25 -4.30
CA MET A 17 2.47 -2.69 -3.19
C MET A 17 3.56 -1.66 -2.89
N LEU A 18 3.81 -1.42 -1.58
CA LEU A 18 4.94 -0.64 -1.08
C LEU A 18 5.76 -1.51 -0.14
N ARG A 19 7.08 -1.37 -0.20
CA ARG A 19 8.00 -2.07 0.69
C ARG A 19 8.90 -1.09 1.43
N GLY A 20 9.28 -1.48 2.66
CA GLY A 20 10.29 -0.73 3.41
C GLY A 20 11.65 -0.83 2.75
N ILE A 21 12.42 0.27 2.81
CA ILE A 21 13.77 0.29 2.25
C ILE A 21 14.64 -0.73 2.99
N ASN A 22 15.45 -1.48 2.25
CA ASN A 22 16.30 -2.54 2.80
C ASN A 22 15.54 -3.53 3.67
N GLN A 23 14.28 -3.80 3.32
CA GLN A 23 13.38 -4.71 4.05
C GLN A 23 13.10 -4.29 5.49
N GLN A 24 13.35 -3.01 5.82
CA GLN A 24 13.06 -2.55 7.18
C GLN A 24 11.57 -2.58 7.49
N GLN A 25 11.26 -2.66 8.77
CA GLN A 25 9.89 -2.57 9.23
C GLN A 25 9.35 -1.16 8.98
N ILE A 26 8.11 -1.09 8.52
CA ILE A 26 7.39 0.18 8.35
C ILE A 26 6.28 0.32 9.38
N PHE A 27 6.02 -0.72 10.15
CA PHE A 27 5.12 -0.71 11.30
C PHE A 27 5.84 -1.37 12.47
N GLU A 28 6.06 -0.62 13.55
CA GLU A 28 6.73 -1.15 14.74
C GLU A 28 5.74 -1.52 15.83
N ASP A 29 4.57 -0.87 15.86
CA ASP A 29 3.55 -1.09 16.87
C ASP A 29 2.15 -0.81 16.33
N ASN A 30 1.13 -1.02 17.16
CA ASN A 30 -0.26 -0.83 16.76
C ASN A 30 -0.58 0.61 16.39
N GLU A 31 0.09 1.58 17.00
CA GLU A 31 -0.10 2.99 16.65
C GLU A 31 0.28 3.25 15.19
N ASP A 32 1.32 2.60 14.71
CA ASP A 32 1.77 2.75 13.32
C ASP A 32 0.73 2.22 12.34
N TYR A 33 0.16 1.05 12.63
CA TYR A 33 -0.91 0.49 11.82
C TYR A 33 -2.13 1.42 11.81
N ALA A 34 -2.54 1.91 12.98
CA ALA A 34 -3.68 2.80 13.09
C ALA A 34 -3.45 4.10 12.31
N LYS A 35 -2.24 4.64 12.39
CA LYS A 35 -1.89 5.85 11.65
C LYS A 35 -1.96 5.63 10.15
N PHE A 36 -1.46 4.50 9.66
CA PHE A 36 -1.50 4.21 8.23
C PHE A 36 -2.94 4.09 7.74
N ILE A 37 -3.81 3.44 8.49
CA ILE A 37 -5.23 3.33 8.17
C ILE A 37 -5.87 4.71 8.11
N GLN A 38 -5.54 5.59 9.06
CA GLN A 38 -6.03 6.96 9.06
C GLN A 38 -5.55 7.72 7.81
N VAL A 39 -4.28 7.56 7.44
CA VAL A 39 -3.72 8.18 6.23
C VAL A 39 -4.46 7.71 5.00
N ILE A 40 -4.73 6.40 4.88
CA ILE A 40 -5.49 5.86 3.75
C ILE A 40 -6.89 6.50 3.72
N ARG A 41 -7.55 6.60 4.86
CA ARG A 41 -8.90 7.18 4.94
C ARG A 41 -8.91 8.64 4.50
N ASP A 42 -7.94 9.42 4.99
CA ASP A 42 -7.82 10.83 4.62
C ASP A 42 -7.52 11.00 3.13
N CYS A 43 -6.61 10.20 2.61
CA CYS A 43 -6.26 10.24 1.19
C CYS A 43 -7.43 9.78 0.31
N LYS A 44 -8.22 8.82 0.78
CA LYS A 44 -9.41 8.38 0.06
C LYS A 44 -10.41 9.52 -0.08
N SER A 45 -10.59 10.32 0.97
CA SER A 45 -11.46 11.50 0.90
C SER A 45 -10.95 12.54 -0.09
N LEU A 46 -9.64 12.72 -0.17
CA LEU A 46 -9.04 13.71 -1.06
C LEU A 46 -9.02 13.24 -2.51
N SER A 47 -8.62 12.00 -2.75
CA SER A 47 -8.41 11.46 -4.09
C SER A 47 -9.62 10.74 -4.67
N GLY A 48 -10.57 10.35 -3.83
CA GLY A 48 -11.81 9.73 -4.25
C GLY A 48 -11.70 8.28 -4.70
N PHE A 49 -10.56 7.62 -4.46
CA PHE A 49 -10.40 6.24 -4.91
C PHE A 49 -11.28 5.28 -4.11
N GLN A 50 -11.57 4.12 -4.71
CA GLN A 50 -12.28 3.02 -4.04
C GLN A 50 -11.26 1.99 -3.56
N LEU A 51 -11.42 1.53 -2.33
CA LEU A 51 -10.52 0.53 -1.75
C LEU A 51 -11.31 -0.76 -1.55
N PHE A 52 -10.87 -1.83 -2.22
CA PHE A 52 -11.53 -3.14 -2.15
C PHE A 52 -10.93 -4.04 -1.10
N ALA A 53 -9.62 -3.95 -0.90
CA ALA A 53 -8.92 -4.78 0.07
C ALA A 53 -7.57 -4.15 0.41
N TYR A 54 -7.06 -4.48 1.59
CA TYR A 54 -5.71 -4.07 1.97
C TYR A 54 -5.10 -5.12 2.89
N CYS A 55 -3.78 -5.16 2.92
CA CYS A 55 -3.05 -5.99 3.87
C CYS A 55 -1.79 -5.24 4.29
N LEU A 56 -1.67 -5.00 5.60
CA LEU A 56 -0.54 -4.29 6.19
C LEU A 56 0.37 -5.31 6.86
N MET A 57 1.47 -5.65 6.18
CA MET A 57 2.49 -6.52 6.71
C MET A 57 3.56 -5.67 7.42
N GLY A 58 4.39 -6.27 8.26
CA GLY A 58 5.38 -5.52 9.02
C GLY A 58 6.30 -4.65 8.16
N ASN A 59 6.70 -5.13 6.98
CA ASN A 59 7.65 -4.43 6.14
C ASN A 59 7.13 -4.12 4.73
N HIS A 60 5.85 -4.38 4.46
CA HIS A 60 5.25 -4.06 3.17
C HIS A 60 3.73 -4.00 3.27
N ILE A 61 3.09 -3.42 2.27
CA ILE A 61 1.64 -3.33 2.21
C ILE A 61 1.14 -3.74 0.84
N HIS A 62 -0.08 -4.24 0.81
CA HIS A 62 -0.84 -4.50 -0.43
C HIS A 62 -2.13 -3.71 -0.39
N LEU A 63 -2.46 -3.05 -1.50
CA LEU A 63 -3.74 -2.36 -1.66
C LEU A 63 -4.36 -2.81 -2.98
N LEU A 64 -5.65 -3.13 -2.94
CA LEU A 64 -6.45 -3.39 -4.14
C LEU A 64 -7.43 -2.25 -4.25
N LEU A 65 -7.24 -1.38 -5.24
CA LEU A 65 -8.00 -0.13 -5.32
C LEU A 65 -8.35 0.22 -6.77
N LYS A 66 -9.32 1.14 -6.90
CA LYS A 66 -9.72 1.68 -8.19
C LYS A 66 -9.52 3.19 -8.18
N GLU A 67 -8.79 3.70 -9.18
CA GLU A 67 -8.68 5.16 -9.37
C GLU A 67 -10.03 5.73 -9.79
N THR A 68 -10.31 6.92 -9.33
CA THR A 68 -11.48 7.69 -9.77
C THR A 68 -11.09 9.10 -10.18
N ASN A 69 -10.90 10.01 -9.22
CA ASN A 69 -10.63 11.41 -9.51
C ASN A 69 -9.16 11.70 -9.78
N GLU A 70 -8.26 10.92 -9.19
CA GLU A 70 -6.82 11.11 -9.34
C GLU A 70 -6.16 9.79 -9.74
N PRO A 71 -5.03 9.87 -10.49
CA PRO A 71 -4.31 8.67 -10.88
C PRO A 71 -3.61 8.04 -9.68
N ILE A 72 -3.29 6.74 -9.82
CA ILE A 72 -2.69 5.95 -8.75
C ILE A 72 -1.36 6.57 -8.26
N GLU A 73 -0.60 7.21 -9.15
CA GLU A 73 0.65 7.87 -8.76
C GLU A 73 0.42 8.98 -7.75
N GLN A 74 -0.64 9.76 -7.94
CA GLN A 74 -0.98 10.83 -7.01
C GLN A 74 -1.50 10.28 -5.69
N ILE A 75 -2.29 9.21 -5.76
CA ILE A 75 -2.78 8.52 -4.56
C ILE A 75 -1.60 8.09 -3.68
N PHE A 76 -0.62 7.40 -4.28
CA PHE A 76 0.52 6.89 -3.52
C PHE A 76 1.48 8.00 -3.09
N ARG A 77 1.57 9.08 -3.84
CA ARG A 77 2.34 10.26 -3.41
C ARG A 77 1.76 10.84 -2.12
N ARG A 78 0.44 10.96 -2.04
CA ARG A 78 -0.23 11.46 -0.84
C ARG A 78 -0.04 10.52 0.34
N ILE A 79 -0.29 9.23 0.12
CA ILE A 79 -0.16 8.22 1.19
C ILE A 79 1.29 8.18 1.70
N GLY A 80 2.24 8.08 0.77
CA GLY A 80 3.64 7.95 1.13
C GLY A 80 4.17 9.16 1.88
N SER A 81 3.93 10.37 1.37
CA SER A 81 4.48 11.56 2.00
C SER A 81 3.91 11.78 3.42
N ARG A 82 2.62 11.54 3.61
CA ARG A 82 1.98 11.72 4.91
C ARG A 82 2.49 10.71 5.93
N TYR A 83 2.56 9.44 5.54
CA TYR A 83 3.00 8.40 6.46
C TYR A 83 4.49 8.51 6.78
N VAL A 84 5.32 8.75 5.77
CA VAL A 84 6.77 8.87 5.97
C VAL A 84 7.09 10.04 6.88
N TYR A 85 6.42 11.19 6.70
CA TYR A 85 6.63 12.33 7.57
C TYR A 85 6.33 11.96 9.03
N TRP A 86 5.18 11.36 9.27
CA TRP A 86 4.76 10.98 10.62
C TRP A 86 5.72 9.95 11.24
N TYR A 87 6.09 8.94 10.46
CA TYR A 87 6.97 7.87 10.91
C TYR A 87 8.36 8.44 11.26
N ASN A 88 8.90 9.29 10.40
CA ASN A 88 10.21 9.87 10.63
C ASN A 88 10.24 10.78 11.86
N VAL A 89 9.16 11.52 12.12
CA VAL A 89 9.04 12.31 13.33
C VAL A 89 8.99 11.41 14.57
N LYS A 90 8.17 10.37 14.54
CA LYS A 90 8.00 9.47 15.67
C LYS A 90 9.31 8.77 16.04
N TYR A 91 10.04 8.30 15.04
CA TYR A 91 11.23 7.48 15.24
C TYR A 91 12.55 8.26 15.08
N GLN A 92 12.45 9.58 14.98
CA GLN A 92 13.63 10.47 14.87
C GLN A 92 14.58 10.03 13.76
N ARG A 93 14.03 9.75 12.59
CA ARG A 93 14.81 9.34 11.43
C ARG A 93 14.62 10.30 10.26
N VAL A 94 15.51 10.23 9.28
CA VAL A 94 15.47 11.06 8.08
C VAL A 94 15.55 10.16 6.86
N GLY A 95 15.09 10.67 5.73
CA GLY A 95 15.24 9.99 4.45
C GLY A 95 14.07 9.07 4.12
N HIS A 96 14.30 8.24 3.11
CA HIS A 96 13.27 7.37 2.55
C HIS A 96 12.90 6.25 3.51
N LEU A 97 11.62 6.01 3.64
CA LEU A 97 11.09 4.85 4.35
C LEU A 97 10.80 3.70 3.39
N PHE A 98 10.28 4.04 2.20
CA PHE A 98 9.91 3.04 1.21
C PHE A 98 10.99 2.85 0.18
N GLN A 99 11.18 1.60 -0.25
CA GLN A 99 12.13 1.24 -1.28
C GLN A 99 11.56 1.61 -2.64
N ASP A 100 12.24 2.52 -3.36
CA ASP A 100 11.88 2.90 -4.72
C ASP A 100 10.42 3.40 -4.78
N ARG A 101 9.80 3.34 -5.97
CA ARG A 101 8.39 3.66 -6.15
C ARG A 101 7.53 2.45 -5.82
N PHE A 102 6.24 2.70 -5.55
CA PHE A 102 5.29 1.61 -5.40
C PHE A 102 5.25 0.76 -6.68
N LYS A 103 4.94 -0.51 -6.52
CA LYS A 103 4.69 -1.42 -7.64
C LYS A 103 3.19 -1.53 -7.85
N SER A 104 2.75 -1.59 -9.10
CA SER A 104 1.33 -1.73 -9.42
C SER A 104 1.14 -2.71 -10.56
N GLU A 105 0.03 -3.44 -10.48
CA GLU A 105 -0.38 -4.43 -11.47
C GLU A 105 -1.81 -4.15 -11.86
N PRO A 106 -2.10 -3.94 -13.17
CA PRO A 106 -3.47 -3.72 -13.61
C PRO A 106 -4.33 -4.96 -13.43
N ILE A 107 -5.57 -4.77 -12.98
CA ILE A 107 -6.55 -5.85 -12.82
C ILE A 107 -7.57 -5.71 -13.95
N GLU A 108 -7.48 -6.56 -14.96
CA GLU A 108 -8.25 -6.42 -16.20
C GLU A 108 -9.48 -7.32 -16.27
N THR A 109 -9.54 -8.39 -15.45
CA THR A 109 -10.65 -9.34 -15.49
C THR A 109 -11.22 -9.60 -14.11
N ASN A 110 -12.49 -10.03 -14.07
CA ASN A 110 -13.15 -10.41 -12.82
C ASN A 110 -12.48 -11.61 -12.16
N GLU A 111 -12.04 -12.57 -12.95
CA GLU A 111 -11.36 -13.76 -12.43
C GLU A 111 -10.07 -13.37 -11.74
N TYR A 112 -9.30 -12.50 -12.35
CA TYR A 112 -8.04 -12.05 -11.74
C TYR A 112 -8.28 -11.19 -10.51
N PHE A 113 -9.33 -10.36 -10.54
CA PHE A 113 -9.73 -9.59 -9.36
C PHE A 113 -9.99 -10.51 -8.17
N LEU A 114 -10.75 -11.56 -8.36
CA LEU A 114 -11.06 -12.51 -7.28
C LEU A 114 -9.81 -13.25 -6.81
N THR A 115 -8.91 -13.57 -7.73
CA THR A 115 -7.64 -14.22 -7.39
C THR A 115 -6.79 -13.31 -6.50
N VAL A 116 -6.66 -12.04 -6.86
CA VAL A 116 -5.87 -11.07 -6.09
C VAL A 116 -6.52 -10.79 -4.74
N LEU A 117 -7.85 -10.64 -4.72
CA LEU A 117 -8.60 -10.42 -3.49
C LEU A 117 -8.35 -11.56 -2.49
N ARG A 118 -8.42 -12.79 -2.96
CA ARG A 118 -8.14 -13.97 -2.14
C ARG A 118 -6.69 -13.98 -1.66
N TYR A 119 -5.76 -13.67 -2.53
CA TYR A 119 -4.34 -13.62 -2.20
C TYR A 119 -4.08 -12.62 -1.06
N ILE A 120 -4.64 -11.43 -1.16
CA ILE A 120 -4.47 -10.39 -0.14
C ILE A 120 -5.04 -10.86 1.19
N HIS A 121 -6.24 -11.45 1.19
CA HIS A 121 -6.89 -11.91 2.41
C HIS A 121 -6.17 -13.11 3.05
N GLN A 122 -5.42 -13.89 2.28
CA GLN A 122 -4.67 -15.02 2.82
C GLN A 122 -3.33 -14.62 3.42
N ASN A 123 -2.78 -13.46 3.06
CA ASN A 123 -1.48 -13.02 3.55
C ASN A 123 -1.40 -12.91 5.07
N PRO A 124 -2.41 -12.35 5.77
CA PRO A 124 -2.34 -12.26 7.24
C PRO A 124 -2.29 -13.62 7.93
N ILE A 125 -2.96 -14.62 7.37
CA ILE A 125 -2.94 -15.97 7.93
C ILE A 125 -1.52 -16.53 7.89
N LYS A 126 -0.82 -16.35 6.77
CA LYS A 126 0.58 -16.75 6.64
C LYS A 126 1.48 -15.96 7.58
N ALA A 127 1.23 -14.67 7.72
CA ALA A 127 2.00 -13.79 8.58
C ALA A 127 1.81 -14.13 10.05
N GLU A 128 0.59 -14.48 10.47
CA GLU A 128 0.32 -14.93 11.82
C GLU A 128 1.14 -16.18 12.14
N ASN A 129 1.23 -17.10 11.19
CA ASN A 129 2.03 -18.31 11.36
C ASN A 129 3.52 -18.01 11.51
N THR A 130 3.98 -16.89 10.96
CA THR A 130 5.36 -16.44 11.11
C THR A 130 5.55 -15.46 12.27
N GLY A 131 4.46 -14.99 12.87
CA GLY A 131 4.53 -14.11 14.02
C GLY A 131 4.86 -12.65 13.70
N ASP A 132 4.60 -12.16 12.49
CA ASP A 132 4.97 -10.80 12.12
C ASP A 132 3.91 -9.73 12.45
N GLY A 133 2.74 -10.15 12.97
CA GLY A 133 1.75 -9.19 13.44
C GLY A 133 1.00 -8.44 12.36
N SER A 134 0.84 -9.00 11.19
CA SER A 134 0.18 -8.35 10.06
C SER A 134 -1.29 -8.00 10.32
N LEU A 135 -1.78 -7.02 9.58
CA LEU A 135 -3.16 -6.52 9.66
C LEU A 135 -3.76 -6.39 8.25
N CYS A 136 -4.99 -6.88 8.09
CA CYS A 136 -5.76 -6.69 6.85
C CYS A 136 -7.16 -6.20 7.10
#